data_03e64a27f004363a9eebd464466c6148
#
_entry.id   03e64a27f004363a9eebd464466c6148
#
_cell.length_a   1.000
_cell.length_b   1.000
_cell.length_c   1.000
_cell.angle_alpha   90.00
_cell.angle_beta   90.00
_cell.angle_gamma   90.00
#
_symmetry.space_group_name_H-M   'P 1'
#
loop_
_entity.id
_entity.type
_entity.pdbx_description
1 polymer ?
#
loop_
_entity_poly.entity_id
_entity_poly.type
_entity_poly.pdbx_seq_one_letter_code
_entity_poly.pdbx_strand_id
1 'polypeptide(L)'
;MIEKHPLLRALAIYREVPWRFTLVALLYVAVNLGLVWQQWLIGHAVNDVSSGQAVKHLADGSLDASLGWYWLWLLLAVALGRGLLQYAATVLSLVLSQELLTRLRERILQQVQGLHLGYHWQHGMGEMITRTTRDADKVRDALISFWRQVVETPLVVLATVGLLAWYSPWLAVVPLLLTACGLWIFVRQTEHLVSLDRAVGAAYDRVNQDLSEGIGGVRVIKSFALEHSRIQGFAAQVGLFAEHARRALAYSSSRIPLPQAVVALSHVWILVYGAHQVAARQLGIGELVSALLIVTTLVFRIEGIGRVMQTFADARSSAERIWQLLDEPLHIRSGNARLPQAPLGLRLEGVS
;
A
#
# COMPACT_ATOMS: atom_id res chain seq x y z
N MET A 1 8.60 8.42 22.31
CA MET A 1 7.30 8.06 21.68
C MET A 1 7.46 7.12 20.48
N ILE A 2 8.53 7.26 19.67
CA ILE A 2 8.83 6.41 18.50
C ILE A 2 9.18 4.96 18.92
N GLU A 3 9.83 4.76 20.07
CA GLU A 3 10.23 3.43 20.56
C GLU A 3 9.08 2.51 20.97
N LYS A 4 7.89 3.05 21.24
CA LYS A 4 6.74 2.26 21.71
C LYS A 4 5.84 1.73 20.56
N HIS A 5 5.99 2.24 19.33
CA HIS A 5 5.15 1.81 18.22
C HIS A 5 5.94 0.96 17.20
N PRO A 6 5.62 -0.35 17.08
CA PRO A 6 6.36 -1.28 16.23
C PRO A 6 6.53 -0.81 14.77
N LEU A 7 5.47 -0.25 14.19
CA LEU A 7 5.51 0.28 12.82
C LEU A 7 6.40 1.53 12.68
N LEU A 8 6.40 2.42 13.68
CA LEU A 8 7.25 3.60 13.63
C LEU A 8 8.74 3.22 13.74
N ARG A 9 9.06 2.17 14.52
CA ARG A 9 10.42 1.59 14.54
C ARG A 9 10.79 0.99 13.18
N ALA A 10 9.86 0.27 12.54
CA ALA A 10 10.09 -0.27 11.19
C ALA A 10 10.33 0.85 10.16
N LEU A 11 9.53 1.92 10.18
CA LEU A 11 9.74 3.09 9.32
C LEU A 11 11.03 3.86 9.68
N ALA A 12 11.46 3.84 10.94
CA ALA A 12 12.71 4.48 11.35
C ALA A 12 13.96 3.85 10.70
N ILE A 13 13.86 2.62 10.17
CA ILE A 13 14.94 1.98 9.40
C ILE A 13 15.31 2.83 8.17
N TYR A 14 14.39 3.60 7.60
CA TYR A 14 14.69 4.54 6.50
C TYR A 14 15.76 5.59 6.87
N ARG A 15 15.93 5.90 8.16
CA ARG A 15 16.99 6.84 8.63
C ARG A 15 18.40 6.33 8.38
N GLU A 16 18.57 5.05 8.12
CA GLU A 16 19.87 4.45 7.81
C GLU A 16 20.32 4.73 6.37
N VAL A 17 19.39 5.13 5.50
CA VAL A 17 19.64 5.41 4.08
C VAL A 17 19.02 6.76 3.66
N PRO A 18 19.37 7.87 4.33
CA PRO A 18 18.68 9.15 4.18
C PRO A 18 18.74 9.69 2.76
N TRP A 19 19.89 9.54 2.08
CA TRP A 19 20.06 10.01 0.71
C TRP A 19 19.10 9.30 -0.27
N ARG A 20 19.00 7.97 -0.17
CA ARG A 20 18.10 7.20 -1.04
C ARG A 20 16.64 7.48 -0.72
N PHE A 21 16.33 7.67 0.56
CA PHE A 21 14.99 8.10 0.99
C PHE A 21 14.61 9.44 0.36
N THR A 22 15.45 10.46 0.47
CA THR A 22 15.20 11.78 -0.10
C THR A 22 15.09 11.76 -1.62
N LEU A 23 15.93 10.96 -2.30
CA LEU A 23 15.87 10.80 -3.74
C LEU A 23 14.52 10.22 -4.18
N VAL A 24 14.05 9.15 -3.54
CA VAL A 24 12.75 8.54 -3.84
C VAL A 24 11.61 9.52 -3.54
N ALA A 25 11.68 10.27 -2.43
CA ALA A 25 10.68 11.28 -2.09
C ALA A 25 10.62 12.39 -3.16
N LEU A 26 11.77 12.90 -3.60
CA LEU A 26 11.85 13.92 -4.66
C LEU A 26 11.28 13.40 -6.00
N LEU A 27 11.54 12.14 -6.34
CA LEU A 27 10.97 11.54 -7.54
C LEU A 27 9.44 11.46 -7.46
N TYR A 28 8.86 11.07 -6.32
CA TYR A 28 7.41 11.08 -6.14
C TYR A 28 6.82 12.49 -6.21
N VAL A 29 7.51 13.50 -5.67
CA VAL A 29 7.11 14.91 -5.81
C VAL A 29 7.14 15.31 -7.30
N ALA A 30 8.23 15.01 -8.01
CA ALA A 30 8.37 15.34 -9.43
C ALA A 30 7.29 14.67 -10.30
N VAL A 31 6.96 13.40 -10.03
CA VAL A 31 5.89 12.66 -10.72
C VAL A 31 4.53 13.34 -10.53
N ASN A 32 4.23 13.79 -9.29
CA ASN A 32 2.94 14.42 -8.98
C ASN A 32 2.85 15.86 -9.52
N LEU A 33 3.95 16.61 -9.52
CA LEU A 33 4.03 17.89 -10.23
C LEU A 33 3.87 17.70 -11.74
N GLY A 34 4.51 16.67 -12.30
CA GLY A 34 4.35 16.29 -13.70
C GLY A 34 2.91 15.91 -14.05
N LEU A 35 2.15 15.28 -13.12
CA LEU A 35 0.74 14.99 -13.31
C LEU A 35 -0.08 16.28 -13.46
N VAL A 36 0.10 17.25 -12.55
CA VAL A 36 -0.57 18.55 -12.60
C VAL A 36 -0.22 19.28 -13.90
N TRP A 37 1.06 19.33 -14.23
CA TRP A 37 1.54 19.98 -15.45
C TRP A 37 0.96 19.34 -16.70
N GLN A 38 0.91 18.02 -16.77
CA GLN A 38 0.28 17.30 -17.88
C GLN A 38 -1.20 17.68 -18.05
N GLN A 39 -1.97 17.72 -16.94
CA GLN A 39 -3.39 18.09 -17.00
C GLN A 39 -3.58 19.55 -17.41
N TRP A 40 -2.73 20.45 -16.92
CA TRP A 40 -2.73 21.84 -17.33
C TRP A 40 -2.43 22.01 -18.83
N LEU A 41 -1.44 21.28 -19.37
CA LEU A 41 -1.13 21.28 -20.80
C LEU A 41 -2.28 20.75 -21.64
N ILE A 42 -2.95 19.67 -21.19
CA ILE A 42 -4.14 19.13 -21.88
C ILE A 42 -5.22 20.20 -21.95
N GLY A 43 -5.44 20.94 -20.86
CA GLY A 43 -6.39 22.06 -20.85
C GLY A 43 -6.08 23.12 -21.91
N HIS A 44 -4.83 23.53 -22.03
CA HIS A 44 -4.40 24.52 -23.04
C HIS A 44 -4.54 23.97 -24.46
N ALA A 45 -4.13 22.71 -24.70
CA ALA A 45 -4.29 22.08 -26.00
C ALA A 45 -5.78 22.01 -26.42
N VAL A 46 -6.67 21.66 -25.49
CA VAL A 46 -8.12 21.64 -25.75
C VAL A 46 -8.67 23.05 -26.02
N ASN A 47 -8.18 24.09 -25.34
CA ASN A 47 -8.58 25.46 -25.63
C ASN A 47 -8.17 25.89 -27.05
N ASP A 48 -6.94 25.55 -27.49
CA ASP A 48 -6.46 25.87 -28.81
C ASP A 48 -7.22 25.09 -29.91
N VAL A 49 -7.59 23.84 -29.62
CA VAL A 49 -8.44 23.06 -30.53
C VAL A 49 -9.85 23.63 -30.59
N SER A 50 -10.46 23.94 -29.44
CA SER A 50 -11.85 24.45 -29.40
C SER A 50 -12.01 25.84 -29.98
N SER A 51 -10.95 26.67 -29.94
CA SER A 51 -10.92 28.01 -30.57
C SER A 51 -10.56 27.96 -32.06
N GLY A 52 -10.31 26.78 -32.64
CA GLY A 52 -9.89 26.60 -34.03
C GLY A 52 -8.46 27.06 -34.34
N GLN A 53 -7.65 27.33 -33.27
CA GLN A 53 -6.26 27.78 -33.49
C GLN A 53 -5.31 26.63 -33.78
N ALA A 54 -5.63 25.41 -33.33
CA ALA A 54 -4.80 24.22 -33.52
C ALA A 54 -4.68 23.81 -35.01
N VAL A 55 -5.72 24.10 -35.83
CA VAL A 55 -5.74 23.86 -37.29
C VAL A 55 -6.36 25.09 -37.95
N LYS A 56 -5.57 25.82 -38.70
CA LYS A 56 -6.00 27.03 -39.39
C LYS A 56 -6.13 26.77 -40.91
N HIS A 57 -7.20 27.27 -41.49
CA HIS A 57 -7.31 27.34 -42.94
C HIS A 57 -6.55 28.59 -43.42
N LEU A 58 -5.51 28.40 -44.25
CA LEU A 58 -4.81 29.49 -44.90
C LEU A 58 -5.64 30.03 -46.06
N ALA A 59 -5.33 31.25 -46.48
CA ALA A 59 -6.03 31.94 -47.60
C ALA A 59 -5.87 31.20 -48.95
N ASP A 60 -4.89 30.31 -49.07
CA ASP A 60 -4.64 29.45 -50.24
C ASP A 60 -5.40 28.11 -50.20
N GLY A 61 -6.25 27.89 -49.19
CA GLY A 61 -7.02 26.65 -49.01
C GLY A 61 -6.23 25.50 -48.35
N SER A 62 -4.95 25.68 -48.02
CA SER A 62 -4.16 24.70 -47.30
C SER A 62 -4.48 24.70 -45.80
N LEU A 63 -4.26 23.55 -45.12
CA LEU A 63 -4.44 23.41 -43.68
C LEU A 63 -3.10 23.57 -43.01
N ASP A 64 -2.96 24.56 -42.12
CA ASP A 64 -1.85 24.67 -41.20
C ASP A 64 -2.21 23.98 -39.86
N ALA A 65 -1.63 22.81 -39.63
CA ALA A 65 -1.78 22.01 -38.42
C ALA A 65 -0.53 22.06 -37.53
N SER A 66 0.36 23.02 -37.76
CA SER A 66 1.65 23.11 -37.02
C SER A 66 1.48 23.15 -35.52
N LEU A 67 0.52 23.93 -35.00
CA LEU A 67 0.21 24.01 -33.59
C LEU A 67 -0.40 22.70 -33.05
N GLY A 68 -1.19 22.00 -33.84
CA GLY A 68 -1.73 20.68 -33.51
C GLY A 68 -0.60 19.64 -33.33
N TRP A 69 0.37 19.62 -34.28
CA TRP A 69 1.55 18.77 -34.16
C TRP A 69 2.44 19.13 -32.97
N TYR A 70 2.61 20.43 -32.64
CA TYR A 70 3.31 20.90 -31.46
C TYR A 70 2.68 20.32 -30.16
N TRP A 71 1.34 20.43 -30.01
CA TRP A 71 0.65 19.87 -28.84
C TRP A 71 0.79 18.36 -28.76
N LEU A 72 0.69 17.64 -29.89
CA LEU A 72 0.83 16.19 -29.93
C LEU A 72 2.20 15.75 -29.42
N TRP A 73 3.28 16.36 -29.94
CA TRP A 73 4.64 15.99 -29.53
C TRP A 73 4.96 16.43 -28.09
N LEU A 74 4.48 17.58 -27.68
CA LEU A 74 4.66 18.09 -26.31
C LEU A 74 3.96 17.17 -25.29
N LEU A 75 2.70 16.83 -25.51
CA LEU A 75 1.94 15.95 -24.63
C LEU A 75 2.53 14.55 -24.61
N LEU A 76 2.99 14.03 -25.75
CA LEU A 76 3.68 12.75 -25.82
C LEU A 76 4.98 12.77 -25.01
N ALA A 77 5.81 13.81 -25.17
CA ALA A 77 7.07 13.95 -24.45
C ALA A 77 6.84 14.04 -22.93
N VAL A 78 5.86 14.83 -22.50
CA VAL A 78 5.50 14.96 -21.07
C VAL A 78 4.95 13.66 -20.51
N ALA A 79 4.08 12.94 -21.26
CA ALA A 79 3.54 11.66 -20.83
C ALA A 79 4.64 10.60 -20.69
N LEU A 80 5.53 10.50 -21.67
CA LEU A 80 6.68 9.58 -21.62
C LEU A 80 7.65 9.96 -20.51
N GLY A 81 8.00 11.24 -20.37
CA GLY A 81 8.89 11.73 -19.31
C GLY A 81 8.32 11.43 -17.91
N ARG A 82 7.03 11.71 -17.68
CA ARG A 82 6.34 11.37 -16.43
C ARG A 82 6.27 9.86 -16.21
N GLY A 83 6.00 9.08 -17.25
CA GLY A 83 6.00 7.62 -17.18
C GLY A 83 7.36 7.05 -16.77
N LEU A 84 8.46 7.57 -17.32
CA LEU A 84 9.82 7.20 -16.95
C LEU A 84 10.14 7.59 -15.50
N LEU A 85 9.76 8.79 -15.07
CA LEU A 85 9.91 9.22 -13.68
C LEU A 85 9.11 8.34 -12.72
N GLN A 86 7.87 7.98 -13.06
CA GLN A 86 7.04 7.06 -12.27
C GLN A 86 7.68 5.68 -12.18
N TYR A 87 8.18 5.16 -13.30
CA TYR A 87 8.90 3.89 -13.32
C TYR A 87 10.14 3.94 -12.42
N ALA A 88 10.97 4.98 -12.57
CA ALA A 88 12.16 5.16 -11.74
C ALA A 88 11.81 5.26 -10.24
N ALA A 89 10.81 6.06 -9.87
CA ALA A 89 10.35 6.19 -8.49
C ALA A 89 9.88 4.84 -7.92
N THR A 90 9.10 4.09 -8.69
CA THR A 90 8.57 2.79 -8.27
C THR A 90 9.69 1.76 -8.11
N VAL A 91 10.59 1.64 -9.08
CA VAL A 91 11.71 0.69 -9.03
C VAL A 91 12.65 1.03 -7.88
N LEU A 92 13.03 2.30 -7.72
CA LEU A 92 13.92 2.72 -6.64
C LEU A 92 13.30 2.51 -5.26
N SER A 93 11.99 2.78 -5.09
CA SER A 93 11.29 2.51 -3.83
C SER A 93 11.25 1.01 -3.50
N LEU A 94 11.06 0.17 -4.53
CA LEU A 94 11.08 -1.29 -4.38
C LEU A 94 12.48 -1.80 -4.01
N VAL A 95 13.51 -1.36 -4.73
CA VAL A 95 14.91 -1.72 -4.45
C VAL A 95 15.31 -1.29 -3.03
N LEU A 96 14.94 -0.07 -2.64
CA LEU A 96 15.19 0.44 -1.29
C LEU A 96 14.51 -0.42 -0.22
N SER A 97 13.25 -0.78 -0.43
CA SER A 97 12.51 -1.64 0.51
C SER A 97 13.10 -3.04 0.61
N GLN A 98 13.63 -3.60 -0.49
CA GLN A 98 14.33 -4.89 -0.49
C GLN A 98 15.68 -4.81 0.24
N GLU A 99 16.44 -3.73 0.06
CA GLU A 99 17.69 -3.53 0.81
C GLU A 99 17.44 -3.45 2.32
N LEU A 100 16.40 -2.71 2.72
CA LEU A 100 16.01 -2.62 4.13
C LEU A 100 15.54 -3.97 4.69
N LEU A 101 14.83 -4.77 3.88
CA LEU A 101 14.48 -6.15 4.25
C LEU A 101 15.72 -7.00 4.49
N THR A 102 16.72 -6.93 3.60
CA THR A 102 17.97 -7.68 3.76
C THR A 102 18.67 -7.32 5.07
N ARG A 103 18.80 -6.02 5.36
CA ARG A 103 19.39 -5.53 6.62
C ARG A 103 18.58 -5.99 7.85
N LEU A 104 17.26 -5.97 7.76
CA LEU A 104 16.41 -6.44 8.85
C LEU A 104 16.63 -7.94 9.09
N ARG A 105 16.68 -8.76 8.05
CA ARG A 105 16.96 -10.20 8.14
C ARG A 105 18.35 -10.49 8.71
N GLU A 106 19.37 -9.74 8.31
CA GLU A 106 20.70 -9.86 8.87
C GLU A 106 20.72 -9.59 10.37
N ARG A 107 20.02 -8.54 10.83
CA ARG A 107 19.89 -8.24 12.27
C ARG A 107 19.16 -9.35 13.03
N ILE A 108 18.05 -9.85 12.45
CA ILE A 108 17.31 -10.96 13.06
C ILE A 108 18.22 -12.18 13.16
N LEU A 109 18.97 -12.51 12.11
CA LEU A 109 19.88 -13.66 12.12
C LEU A 109 21.01 -13.50 13.13
N GLN A 110 21.64 -12.32 13.20
CA GLN A 110 22.68 -12.01 14.20
C GLN A 110 22.14 -12.16 15.63
N GLN A 111 20.94 -11.64 15.89
CA GLN A 111 20.30 -11.75 17.18
C GLN A 111 19.98 -13.21 17.53
N VAL A 112 19.36 -13.96 16.62
CA VAL A 112 19.05 -15.38 16.81
C VAL A 112 20.30 -16.20 17.13
N GLN A 113 21.40 -15.96 16.42
CA GLN A 113 22.66 -16.65 16.67
C GLN A 113 23.33 -16.27 17.99
N GLY A 114 23.06 -15.06 18.52
CA GLY A 114 23.57 -14.60 19.80
C GLY A 114 22.77 -15.05 21.02
N LEU A 115 21.53 -15.52 20.82
CA LEU A 115 20.68 -15.96 21.92
C LEU A 115 21.10 -17.32 22.47
N HIS A 116 20.91 -17.53 23.76
CA HIS A 116 21.24 -18.77 24.44
C HIS A 116 20.31 -19.93 24.05
N LEU A 117 20.80 -21.17 24.17
CA LEU A 117 20.12 -22.37 23.71
C LEU A 117 18.73 -22.57 24.36
N GLY A 118 18.57 -22.16 25.64
CA GLY A 118 17.28 -22.21 26.34
C GLY A 118 16.17 -21.39 25.65
N TYR A 119 16.50 -20.24 25.06
CA TYR A 119 15.56 -19.45 24.27
C TYR A 119 15.06 -20.22 23.05
N HIS A 120 15.97 -20.92 22.34
CA HIS A 120 15.64 -21.74 21.17
C HIS A 120 14.74 -22.94 21.53
N TRP A 121 14.95 -23.53 22.70
CA TRP A 121 14.10 -24.63 23.17
C TRP A 121 12.68 -24.17 23.55
N GLN A 122 12.56 -22.95 24.12
CA GLN A 122 11.24 -22.40 24.49
C GLN A 122 10.41 -21.96 23.28
N HIS A 123 11.01 -21.35 22.27
CA HIS A 123 10.30 -20.78 21.11
C HIS A 123 10.29 -21.70 19.87
N GLY A 124 11.22 -22.63 19.80
CA GLY A 124 11.32 -23.58 18.68
C GLY A 124 11.84 -22.97 17.37
N MET A 125 12.42 -23.80 16.54
CA MET A 125 13.00 -23.40 15.23
C MET A 125 11.96 -22.81 14.26
N GLY A 126 10.73 -23.34 14.26
CA GLY A 126 9.66 -22.90 13.37
C GLY A 126 9.28 -21.43 13.57
N GLU A 127 9.26 -20.96 14.82
CA GLU A 127 8.99 -19.57 15.15
C GLU A 127 10.12 -18.66 14.65
N MET A 128 11.38 -19.03 14.86
CA MET A 128 12.54 -18.26 14.39
C MET A 128 12.56 -18.13 12.87
N ILE A 129 12.27 -19.22 12.14
CA ILE A 129 12.14 -19.20 10.68
C ILE A 129 11.01 -18.27 10.25
N THR A 130 9.86 -18.34 10.92
CA THR A 130 8.70 -17.48 10.59
C THR A 130 9.01 -16.00 10.77
N ARG A 131 9.70 -15.62 11.87
CA ARG A 131 10.10 -14.23 12.15
C ARG A 131 11.09 -13.70 11.11
N THR A 132 12.06 -14.55 10.69
CA THR A 132 13.07 -14.16 9.70
C THR A 132 12.51 -14.08 8.27
N THR A 133 11.49 -14.87 7.95
CA THR A 133 10.91 -14.94 6.60
C THR A 133 9.59 -14.17 6.51
N ARG A 134 8.48 -14.79 6.91
CA ARG A 134 7.13 -14.26 6.72
C ARG A 134 6.90 -12.91 7.42
N ASP A 135 7.34 -12.77 8.67
CA ASP A 135 7.14 -11.52 9.41
C ASP A 135 7.99 -10.38 8.83
N ALA A 136 9.23 -10.66 8.44
CA ALA A 136 10.08 -9.68 7.77
C ALA A 136 9.52 -9.26 6.40
N ASP A 137 8.91 -10.18 5.64
CA ASP A 137 8.25 -9.86 4.37
C ASP A 137 7.04 -8.94 4.57
N LYS A 138 6.22 -9.14 5.62
CA LYS A 138 5.10 -8.25 5.94
C LYS A 138 5.57 -6.83 6.31
N VAL A 139 6.68 -6.70 7.00
CA VAL A 139 7.30 -5.39 7.27
C VAL A 139 7.76 -4.74 5.96
N ARG A 140 8.42 -5.47 5.05
CA ARG A 140 8.77 -4.97 3.71
C ARG A 140 7.54 -4.47 2.95
N ASP A 141 6.44 -5.23 2.95
CA ASP A 141 5.21 -4.86 2.23
C ASP A 141 4.61 -3.55 2.78
N ALA A 142 4.73 -3.32 4.08
CA ALA A 142 4.37 -2.04 4.69
C ALA A 142 5.32 -0.90 4.25
N LEU A 143 6.63 -1.15 4.13
CA LEU A 143 7.59 -0.16 3.64
C LEU A 143 7.29 0.23 2.18
N ILE A 144 6.98 -0.75 1.31
CA ILE A 144 6.55 -0.48 -0.07
C ILE A 144 5.24 0.32 -0.08
N SER A 145 4.26 -0.10 0.73
CA SER A 145 2.95 0.56 0.82
C SER A 145 3.04 1.98 1.37
N PHE A 146 4.03 2.26 2.22
CA PHE A 146 4.29 3.60 2.75
C PHE A 146 4.51 4.61 1.62
N TRP A 147 5.36 4.30 0.64
CA TRP A 147 5.63 5.20 -0.49
C TRP A 147 4.37 5.47 -1.31
N ARG A 148 3.62 4.43 -1.64
CA ARG A 148 2.44 4.54 -2.51
C ARG A 148 1.25 5.21 -1.84
N GLN A 149 1.09 5.02 -0.53
CA GLN A 149 -0.14 5.45 0.14
C GLN A 149 0.07 6.61 1.11
N VAL A 150 1.16 6.58 1.87
CA VAL A 150 1.42 7.64 2.87
C VAL A 150 2.13 8.83 2.23
N VAL A 151 2.95 8.61 1.20
CA VAL A 151 3.67 9.71 0.52
C VAL A 151 2.93 10.14 -0.75
N GLU A 152 2.67 9.23 -1.69
CA GLU A 152 2.12 9.58 -3.00
C GLU A 152 0.65 10.07 -2.92
N THR A 153 -0.21 9.42 -2.11
CA THR A 153 -1.64 9.79 -2.05
C THR A 153 -1.89 11.23 -1.57
N PRO A 154 -1.29 11.71 -0.45
CA PRO A 154 -1.42 13.11 -0.08
C PRO A 154 -0.87 14.08 -1.13
N LEU A 155 0.24 13.72 -1.80
CA LEU A 155 0.79 14.55 -2.88
C LEU A 155 -0.19 14.69 -4.05
N VAL A 156 -0.83 13.58 -4.47
CA VAL A 156 -1.88 13.62 -5.51
C VAL A 156 -3.06 14.49 -5.07
N VAL A 157 -3.53 14.33 -3.84
CA VAL A 157 -4.65 15.14 -3.32
C VAL A 157 -4.27 16.62 -3.33
N LEU A 158 -3.11 16.98 -2.78
CA LEU A 158 -2.61 18.37 -2.74
C LEU A 158 -2.43 18.93 -4.16
N ALA A 159 -1.85 18.14 -5.07
CA ALA A 159 -1.65 18.55 -6.45
C ALA A 159 -2.98 18.79 -7.17
N THR A 160 -3.96 17.89 -6.98
CA THR A 160 -5.31 18.03 -7.56
C THR A 160 -6.04 19.25 -7.01
N VAL A 161 -6.07 19.40 -5.69
CA VAL A 161 -6.71 20.55 -5.03
C VAL A 161 -6.02 21.85 -5.44
N GLY A 162 -4.69 21.86 -5.54
CA GLY A 162 -3.91 23.02 -5.98
C GLY A 162 -4.26 23.47 -7.40
N LEU A 163 -4.36 22.54 -8.36
CA LEU A 163 -4.74 22.88 -9.74
C LEU A 163 -6.19 23.37 -9.83
N LEU A 164 -7.13 22.71 -9.12
CA LEU A 164 -8.53 23.12 -9.10
C LEU A 164 -8.70 24.51 -8.46
N ALA A 165 -7.96 24.80 -7.36
CA ALA A 165 -7.97 26.10 -6.70
C ALA A 165 -7.38 27.22 -7.59
N TRP A 166 -6.39 26.86 -8.42
CA TRP A 166 -5.82 27.78 -9.40
C TRP A 166 -6.87 28.22 -10.44
N TYR A 167 -7.75 27.31 -10.86
CA TYR A 167 -8.83 27.62 -11.80
C TYR A 167 -9.96 28.41 -11.08
N SER A 168 -10.45 27.88 -9.97
CA SER A 168 -11.43 28.54 -9.12
C SER A 168 -11.45 27.90 -7.71
N PRO A 169 -11.50 28.71 -6.63
CA PRO A 169 -11.60 28.16 -5.26
C PRO A 169 -12.77 27.19 -5.06
N TRP A 170 -13.92 27.48 -5.66
CA TRP A 170 -15.12 26.62 -5.53
C TRP A 170 -14.99 25.30 -6.29
N LEU A 171 -14.19 25.25 -7.36
CA LEU A 171 -13.85 23.99 -8.04
C LEU A 171 -12.99 23.08 -7.17
N ALA A 172 -12.23 23.61 -6.22
CA ALA A 172 -11.39 22.86 -5.29
C ALA A 172 -12.12 22.43 -4.02
N VAL A 173 -12.88 23.34 -3.40
CA VAL A 173 -13.48 23.15 -2.06
C VAL A 173 -14.47 21.98 -2.06
N VAL A 174 -15.36 21.89 -3.04
CA VAL A 174 -16.39 20.85 -3.07
C VAL A 174 -15.79 19.46 -3.31
N PRO A 175 -14.91 19.23 -4.28
CA PRO A 175 -14.20 17.94 -4.40
C PRO A 175 -13.38 17.57 -3.15
N LEU A 176 -12.77 18.54 -2.49
CA LEU A 176 -12.04 18.30 -1.25
C LEU A 176 -12.98 17.81 -0.13
N LEU A 177 -14.12 18.48 0.06
CA LEU A 177 -15.13 18.06 1.03
C LEU A 177 -15.71 16.67 0.72
N LEU A 178 -16.02 16.40 -0.56
CA LEU A 178 -16.51 15.10 -0.99
C LEU A 178 -15.45 14.00 -0.80
N THR A 179 -14.19 14.31 -1.05
CA THR A 179 -13.07 13.39 -0.77
C THR A 179 -12.92 13.11 0.71
N ALA A 180 -13.01 14.14 1.56
CA ALA A 180 -12.98 13.99 3.02
C ALA A 180 -14.18 13.17 3.52
N CYS A 181 -15.38 13.42 2.99
CA CYS A 181 -16.59 12.66 3.30
C CYS A 181 -16.45 11.19 2.86
N GLY A 182 -15.98 10.93 1.64
CA GLY A 182 -15.72 9.59 1.13
C GLY A 182 -14.70 8.85 2.00
N LEU A 183 -13.63 9.51 2.40
CA LEU A 183 -12.63 8.94 3.31
C LEU A 183 -13.23 8.61 4.68
N TRP A 184 -14.04 9.49 5.24
CA TRP A 184 -14.72 9.25 6.51
C TRP A 184 -15.66 8.03 6.44
N ILE A 185 -16.49 7.95 5.39
CA ILE A 185 -17.36 6.78 5.15
C ILE A 185 -16.51 5.52 5.04
N PHE A 186 -15.42 5.58 4.28
CA PHE A 186 -14.52 4.47 4.07
C PHE A 186 -13.93 3.94 5.38
N VAL A 187 -13.39 4.83 6.23
CA VAL A 187 -12.81 4.45 7.54
C VAL A 187 -13.86 3.75 8.42
N ARG A 188 -15.08 4.29 8.47
CA ARG A 188 -16.20 3.69 9.22
C ARG A 188 -16.58 2.29 8.72
N GLN A 189 -16.57 2.08 7.41
CA GLN A 189 -16.88 0.78 6.81
C GLN A 189 -15.76 -0.24 6.99
N THR A 190 -14.51 0.19 7.00
CA THR A 190 -13.35 -0.69 7.12
C THR A 190 -13.32 -1.45 8.44
N GLU A 191 -13.72 -0.82 9.56
CA GLU A 191 -13.77 -1.49 10.87
C GLU A 191 -14.68 -2.72 10.84
N HIS A 192 -15.86 -2.59 10.21
CA HIS A 192 -16.80 -3.70 10.09
C HIS A 192 -16.30 -4.77 9.11
N LEU A 193 -15.69 -4.37 7.97
CA LEU A 193 -15.11 -5.31 7.03
C LEU A 193 -14.01 -6.15 7.68
N VAL A 194 -13.12 -5.54 8.45
CA VAL A 194 -12.06 -6.24 9.20
C VAL A 194 -12.65 -7.25 10.18
N SER A 195 -13.78 -6.94 10.83
CA SER A 195 -14.46 -7.90 11.72
C SER A 195 -15.04 -9.11 10.97
N LEU A 196 -15.60 -8.89 9.77
CA LEU A 196 -16.10 -9.96 8.90
C LEU A 196 -14.93 -10.83 8.39
N ASP A 197 -13.85 -10.22 7.95
CA ASP A 197 -12.66 -10.96 7.48
C ASP A 197 -12.03 -11.80 8.58
N ARG A 198 -12.02 -11.32 9.83
CA ARG A 198 -11.59 -12.13 10.98
C ARG A 198 -12.49 -13.36 11.20
N ALA A 199 -13.81 -13.19 11.04
CA ALA A 199 -14.73 -14.31 11.15
C ALA A 199 -14.52 -15.35 10.03
N VAL A 200 -14.23 -14.89 8.81
CA VAL A 200 -13.83 -15.75 7.67
C VAL A 200 -12.54 -16.50 8.00
N GLY A 201 -11.52 -15.80 8.49
CA GLY A 201 -10.24 -16.40 8.89
C GLY A 201 -10.42 -17.48 9.95
N ALA A 202 -11.16 -17.19 11.03
CA ALA A 202 -11.43 -18.15 12.09
C ALA A 202 -12.21 -19.38 11.61
N ALA A 203 -13.16 -19.21 10.66
CA ALA A 203 -13.86 -20.33 10.06
C ALA A 203 -12.93 -21.18 9.15
N TYR A 204 -12.04 -20.53 8.41
CA TYR A 204 -11.03 -21.21 7.60
C TYR A 204 -10.05 -22.03 8.44
N ASP A 205 -9.60 -21.48 9.58
CA ASP A 205 -8.72 -22.19 10.52
C ASP A 205 -9.38 -23.48 11.05
N ARG A 206 -10.70 -23.43 11.34
CA ARG A 206 -11.47 -24.62 11.74
C ARG A 206 -11.55 -25.67 10.64
N VAL A 207 -11.75 -25.26 9.38
CA VAL A 207 -11.70 -26.18 8.23
C VAL A 207 -10.35 -26.85 8.13
N ASN A 208 -9.25 -26.10 8.26
CA ASN A 208 -7.90 -26.63 8.21
C ASN A 208 -7.60 -27.58 9.38
N GLN A 209 -8.05 -27.24 10.58
CA GLN A 209 -7.92 -28.09 11.75
C GLN A 209 -8.67 -29.40 11.54
N ASP A 210 -9.93 -29.35 11.11
CA ASP A 210 -10.77 -30.52 10.86
C ASP A 210 -10.16 -31.42 9.78
N LEU A 211 -9.62 -30.80 8.70
CA LEU A 211 -8.90 -31.53 7.65
C LEU A 211 -7.64 -32.24 8.19
N SER A 212 -6.84 -31.52 8.98
CA SER A 212 -5.62 -32.07 9.59
C SER A 212 -5.92 -33.23 10.52
N GLU A 213 -6.94 -33.11 11.35
CA GLU A 213 -7.42 -34.21 12.22
C GLU A 213 -7.93 -35.40 11.40
N GLY A 214 -8.66 -35.14 10.31
CA GLY A 214 -9.15 -36.21 9.41
C GLY A 214 -8.02 -36.98 8.73
N ILE A 215 -7.00 -36.26 8.24
CA ILE A 215 -5.83 -36.87 7.61
C ILE A 215 -4.99 -37.63 8.65
N GLY A 216 -4.72 -37.01 9.80
CA GLY A 216 -3.95 -37.62 10.88
C GLY A 216 -4.63 -38.84 11.49
N GLY A 217 -5.96 -38.84 11.56
CA GLY A 217 -6.80 -39.90 12.11
C GLY A 217 -7.29 -40.94 11.08
N VAL A 218 -6.80 -40.93 9.85
CA VAL A 218 -7.33 -41.76 8.75
C VAL A 218 -7.37 -43.25 9.08
N ARG A 219 -6.41 -43.78 9.86
CA ARG A 219 -6.39 -45.16 10.32
C ARG A 219 -7.60 -45.48 11.20
N VAL A 220 -7.90 -44.59 12.12
CA VAL A 220 -9.07 -44.74 13.03
C VAL A 220 -10.38 -44.69 12.26
N ILE A 221 -10.49 -43.66 11.36
CA ILE A 221 -11.67 -43.50 10.49
C ILE A 221 -11.93 -44.78 9.69
N LYS A 222 -10.88 -45.39 9.10
CA LYS A 222 -10.97 -46.62 8.35
C LYS A 222 -11.30 -47.85 9.20
N SER A 223 -10.70 -47.97 10.40
CA SER A 223 -10.94 -49.09 11.30
C SER A 223 -12.37 -49.16 11.83
N PHE A 224 -13.03 -47.99 11.98
CA PHE A 224 -14.40 -47.90 12.50
C PHE A 224 -15.44 -47.55 11.43
N ALA A 225 -15.07 -47.54 10.15
CA ALA A 225 -15.94 -47.18 9.01
C ALA A 225 -16.69 -45.84 9.19
N LEU A 226 -15.97 -44.79 9.71
CA LEU A 226 -16.54 -43.49 10.05
C LEU A 226 -16.48 -42.49 8.89
N GLU A 227 -16.13 -42.90 7.66
CA GLU A 227 -15.92 -42.00 6.51
C GLU A 227 -17.08 -41.12 6.23
N HIS A 228 -18.29 -41.67 6.22
CA HIS A 228 -19.50 -40.92 5.90
C HIS A 228 -19.77 -39.83 6.93
N SER A 229 -19.69 -40.16 8.21
CA SER A 229 -19.85 -39.19 9.30
C SER A 229 -18.81 -38.07 9.26
N ARG A 230 -17.54 -38.46 8.96
CA ARG A 230 -16.43 -37.48 8.87
C ARG A 230 -16.60 -36.52 7.69
N ILE A 231 -17.02 -37.02 6.51
CA ILE A 231 -17.31 -36.23 5.33
C ILE A 231 -18.45 -35.25 5.61
N GLN A 232 -19.52 -35.68 6.29
CA GLN A 232 -20.63 -34.79 6.67
C GLN A 232 -20.18 -33.70 7.65
N GLY A 233 -19.37 -34.06 8.66
CA GLY A 233 -18.79 -33.09 9.60
C GLY A 233 -17.93 -32.04 8.91
N PHE A 234 -17.05 -32.47 8.02
CA PHE A 234 -16.19 -31.58 7.22
C PHE A 234 -17.02 -30.68 6.30
N ALA A 235 -18.03 -31.25 5.62
CA ALA A 235 -18.92 -30.45 4.77
C ALA A 235 -19.68 -29.37 5.56
N ALA A 236 -20.06 -29.64 6.81
CA ALA A 236 -20.66 -28.65 7.67
C ALA A 236 -19.69 -27.48 8.01
N GLN A 237 -18.42 -27.79 8.31
CA GLN A 237 -17.40 -26.74 8.56
C GLN A 237 -17.14 -25.90 7.31
N VAL A 238 -17.03 -26.54 6.14
CA VAL A 238 -16.91 -25.84 4.85
C VAL A 238 -18.13 -24.96 4.57
N GLY A 239 -19.35 -25.43 4.91
CA GLY A 239 -20.58 -24.67 4.80
C GLY A 239 -20.57 -23.40 5.65
N LEU A 240 -20.10 -23.47 6.90
CA LEU A 240 -19.95 -22.33 7.79
C LEU A 240 -18.92 -21.32 7.25
N PHE A 241 -17.77 -21.81 6.78
CA PHE A 241 -16.78 -20.96 6.14
C PHE A 241 -17.37 -20.23 4.92
N ALA A 242 -18.05 -20.97 4.03
CA ALA A 242 -18.69 -20.39 2.84
C ALA A 242 -19.72 -19.32 3.20
N GLU A 243 -20.51 -19.52 4.28
CA GLU A 243 -21.48 -18.52 4.75
C GLU A 243 -20.80 -17.25 5.26
N HIS A 244 -19.73 -17.36 6.07
CA HIS A 244 -18.94 -16.21 6.51
C HIS A 244 -18.29 -15.49 5.33
N ALA A 245 -17.69 -16.22 4.39
CA ALA A 245 -17.07 -15.65 3.19
C ALA A 245 -18.12 -14.94 2.32
N ARG A 246 -19.32 -15.52 2.14
CA ARG A 246 -20.42 -14.90 1.40
C ARG A 246 -20.87 -13.58 2.06
N ARG A 247 -20.98 -13.53 3.39
CA ARG A 247 -21.35 -12.31 4.13
C ARG A 247 -20.30 -11.22 3.97
N ALA A 248 -19.01 -11.55 4.11
CA ALA A 248 -17.92 -10.63 3.92
C ALA A 248 -17.89 -10.08 2.48
N LEU A 249 -18.07 -10.96 1.48
CA LEU A 249 -18.10 -10.57 0.07
C LEU A 249 -19.33 -9.70 -0.25
N ALA A 250 -20.53 -10.05 0.25
CA ALA A 250 -21.73 -9.26 0.05
C ALA A 250 -21.59 -7.85 0.65
N TYR A 251 -21.01 -7.75 1.85
CA TYR A 251 -20.74 -6.47 2.48
C TYR A 251 -19.74 -5.66 1.66
N SER A 252 -18.60 -6.25 1.28
CA SER A 252 -17.58 -5.55 0.52
C SER A 252 -18.09 -5.08 -0.84
N SER A 253 -18.81 -5.93 -1.58
CA SER A 253 -19.36 -5.61 -2.89
C SER A 253 -20.39 -4.47 -2.86
N SER A 254 -21.19 -4.38 -1.78
CA SER A 254 -22.24 -3.37 -1.67
C SER A 254 -21.75 -2.05 -1.05
N ARG A 255 -20.74 -2.09 -0.19
CA ARG A 255 -20.34 -0.94 0.61
C ARG A 255 -19.04 -0.26 0.14
N ILE A 256 -18.07 -1.01 -0.37
CA ILE A 256 -16.81 -0.42 -0.88
C ILE A 256 -17.03 0.60 -2.00
N PRO A 257 -18.01 0.44 -2.93
CA PRO A 257 -18.23 1.44 -3.98
C PRO A 257 -18.84 2.76 -3.48
N LEU A 258 -19.46 2.80 -2.29
CA LEU A 258 -20.13 4.01 -1.79
C LEU A 258 -19.18 5.20 -1.60
N PRO A 259 -18.02 5.08 -0.94
CA PRO A 259 -17.04 6.17 -0.85
C PRO A 259 -16.60 6.69 -2.22
N GLN A 260 -16.39 5.79 -3.18
CA GLN A 260 -16.04 6.17 -4.55
C GLN A 260 -17.16 6.94 -5.24
N ALA A 261 -18.41 6.49 -5.08
CA ALA A 261 -19.58 7.18 -5.64
C ALA A 261 -19.72 8.60 -5.06
N VAL A 262 -19.49 8.77 -3.76
CA VAL A 262 -19.49 10.11 -3.12
C VAL A 262 -18.41 11.00 -3.74
N VAL A 263 -17.18 10.51 -3.90
CA VAL A 263 -16.13 11.31 -4.53
C VAL A 263 -16.38 11.53 -6.02
N ALA A 264 -17.00 10.58 -6.71
CA ALA A 264 -17.39 10.74 -8.12
C ALA A 264 -18.42 11.87 -8.34
N LEU A 265 -19.21 12.25 -7.32
CA LEU A 265 -20.06 13.44 -7.39
C LEU A 265 -19.26 14.72 -7.65
N SER A 266 -17.96 14.71 -7.38
CA SER A 266 -17.07 15.83 -7.76
C SER A 266 -17.08 16.10 -9.27
N HIS A 267 -17.24 15.07 -10.12
CA HIS A 267 -17.36 15.26 -11.56
C HIS A 267 -18.65 16.00 -11.94
N VAL A 268 -19.76 15.65 -11.27
CA VAL A 268 -21.03 16.34 -11.50
C VAL A 268 -20.93 17.81 -11.08
N TRP A 269 -20.31 18.08 -9.92
CA TRP A 269 -20.07 19.44 -9.46
C TRP A 269 -19.20 20.23 -10.43
N ILE A 270 -18.04 19.68 -10.84
CA ILE A 270 -17.12 20.33 -11.76
C ILE A 270 -17.81 20.58 -13.11
N LEU A 271 -18.60 19.62 -13.60
CA LEU A 271 -19.32 19.79 -14.84
C LEU A 271 -20.35 20.92 -14.76
N VAL A 272 -21.20 20.93 -13.74
CA VAL A 272 -22.28 21.93 -13.57
C VAL A 272 -21.71 23.32 -13.27
N TYR A 273 -20.88 23.41 -12.25
CA TYR A 273 -20.31 24.71 -11.85
C TYR A 273 -19.29 25.21 -12.87
N GLY A 274 -18.44 24.32 -13.40
CA GLY A 274 -17.47 24.67 -14.43
C GLY A 274 -18.14 25.07 -15.76
N ALA A 275 -19.23 24.41 -16.17
CA ALA A 275 -20.00 24.84 -17.36
C ALA A 275 -20.60 26.24 -17.16
N HIS A 276 -21.11 26.54 -15.96
CA HIS A 276 -21.58 27.88 -15.62
C HIS A 276 -20.45 28.93 -15.74
N GLN A 277 -19.25 28.61 -15.23
CA GLN A 277 -18.06 29.46 -15.35
C GLN A 277 -17.62 29.65 -16.81
N VAL A 278 -17.69 28.59 -17.63
CA VAL A 278 -17.41 28.68 -19.07
C VAL A 278 -18.42 29.58 -19.77
N ALA A 279 -19.73 29.44 -19.47
CA ALA A 279 -20.77 30.30 -20.01
C ALA A 279 -20.58 31.77 -19.60
N ALA A 280 -20.11 32.01 -18.37
CA ALA A 280 -19.74 33.35 -17.87
C ALA A 280 -18.38 33.86 -18.42
N ARG A 281 -17.69 33.10 -19.28
CA ARG A 281 -16.35 33.40 -19.84
C ARG A 281 -15.27 33.62 -18.76
N GLN A 282 -15.44 33.00 -17.59
CA GLN A 282 -14.47 33.04 -16.50
C GLN A 282 -13.52 31.84 -16.52
N LEU A 283 -13.88 30.78 -17.25
CA LEU A 283 -13.11 29.56 -17.41
C LEU A 283 -13.11 29.14 -18.89
N GLY A 284 -12.01 28.61 -19.38
CA GLY A 284 -11.94 27.99 -20.71
C GLY A 284 -12.50 26.58 -20.74
N ILE A 285 -12.93 26.11 -21.91
CA ILE A 285 -13.41 24.72 -22.11
C ILE A 285 -12.31 23.72 -21.75
N GLY A 286 -11.06 24.02 -22.13
CA GLY A 286 -9.92 23.14 -21.81
C GLY A 286 -9.61 23.06 -20.33
N GLU A 287 -9.78 24.16 -19.58
CA GLU A 287 -9.62 24.16 -18.13
C GLU A 287 -10.70 23.30 -17.46
N LEU A 288 -11.94 23.33 -17.96
CA LEU A 288 -13.02 22.43 -17.52
C LEU A 288 -12.66 20.96 -17.76
N VAL A 289 -12.15 20.65 -18.97
CA VAL A 289 -11.70 19.28 -19.31
C VAL A 289 -10.54 18.85 -18.41
N SER A 290 -9.55 19.72 -18.20
CA SER A 290 -8.43 19.47 -17.29
C SER A 290 -8.91 19.20 -15.86
N ALA A 291 -9.88 19.97 -15.35
CA ALA A 291 -10.47 19.79 -14.04
C ALA A 291 -11.19 18.44 -13.91
N LEU A 292 -11.93 18.00 -14.92
CA LEU A 292 -12.59 16.69 -14.95
C LEU A 292 -11.57 15.55 -14.97
N LEU A 293 -10.51 15.68 -15.75
CA LEU A 293 -9.46 14.65 -15.83
C LEU A 293 -8.68 14.52 -14.53
N ILE A 294 -8.32 15.63 -13.86
CA ILE A 294 -7.53 15.54 -12.66
C ILE A 294 -8.33 15.01 -11.48
N VAL A 295 -9.63 15.36 -11.36
CA VAL A 295 -10.47 14.85 -10.26
C VAL A 295 -10.70 13.35 -10.35
N THR A 296 -10.63 12.75 -11.53
CA THR A 296 -10.69 11.29 -11.71
C THR A 296 -9.62 10.59 -10.89
N THR A 297 -8.46 11.22 -10.71
CA THR A 297 -7.36 10.64 -9.90
C THR A 297 -7.74 10.49 -8.42
N LEU A 298 -8.60 11.35 -7.87
CA LEU A 298 -9.07 11.26 -6.48
C LEU A 298 -9.97 10.04 -6.27
N VAL A 299 -10.85 9.75 -7.23
CA VAL A 299 -11.77 8.61 -7.15
C VAL A 299 -11.02 7.29 -7.03
N PHE A 300 -9.99 7.09 -7.87
CA PHE A 300 -9.19 5.86 -7.86
C PHE A 300 -8.30 5.71 -6.62
N ARG A 301 -7.93 6.81 -5.94
CA ARG A 301 -7.09 6.73 -4.74
C ARG A 301 -7.81 6.16 -3.52
N ILE A 302 -9.11 6.33 -3.40
CA ILE A 302 -9.89 5.83 -2.26
C ILE A 302 -9.95 4.31 -2.25
N GLU A 303 -10.01 3.67 -3.40
CA GLU A 303 -10.09 2.20 -3.51
C GLU A 303 -8.91 1.48 -2.85
N GLY A 304 -7.70 2.07 -2.93
CA GLY A 304 -6.48 1.49 -2.39
C GLY A 304 -6.37 1.49 -0.86
N ILE A 305 -7.09 2.37 -0.17
CA ILE A 305 -6.87 2.66 1.26
C ILE A 305 -7.14 1.43 2.16
N GLY A 306 -8.20 0.65 1.86
CA GLY A 306 -8.53 -0.54 2.66
C GLY A 306 -7.47 -1.61 2.65
N ARG A 307 -6.94 -1.91 1.48
CA ARG A 307 -5.86 -2.88 1.33
C ARG A 307 -4.61 -2.47 2.10
N VAL A 308 -4.35 -1.18 2.12
CA VAL A 308 -3.22 -0.61 2.84
C VAL A 308 -3.40 -0.70 4.35
N MET A 309 -4.59 -0.39 4.86
CA MET A 309 -4.87 -0.54 6.30
C MET A 309 -4.63 -1.98 6.76
N GLN A 310 -5.03 -2.98 5.95
CA GLN A 310 -4.74 -4.38 6.24
C GLN A 310 -3.24 -4.68 6.22
N THR A 311 -2.52 -4.22 5.18
CA THR A 311 -1.06 -4.38 5.08
C THR A 311 -0.35 -3.79 6.30
N PHE A 312 -0.76 -2.60 6.76
CA PHE A 312 -0.18 -1.99 7.96
C PHE A 312 -0.58 -2.69 9.26
N ALA A 313 -1.80 -3.21 9.36
CA ALA A 313 -2.24 -3.98 10.53
C ALA A 313 -1.45 -5.29 10.65
N ASP A 314 -1.29 -6.03 9.55
CA ASP A 314 -0.48 -7.25 9.49
C ASP A 314 0.99 -6.98 9.78
N ALA A 315 1.55 -5.92 9.20
CA ALA A 315 2.92 -5.52 9.43
C ALA A 315 3.17 -5.06 10.87
N ARG A 316 2.17 -4.42 11.52
CA ARG A 316 2.28 -4.04 12.93
C ARG A 316 2.46 -5.25 13.83
N SER A 317 1.63 -6.28 13.67
CA SER A 317 1.72 -7.52 14.44
C SER A 317 3.05 -8.25 14.19
N SER A 318 3.48 -8.31 12.92
CA SER A 318 4.76 -8.94 12.56
C SER A 318 5.97 -8.14 13.06
N ALA A 319 5.94 -6.81 12.96
CA ALA A 319 6.97 -5.94 13.52
C ALA A 319 7.08 -6.08 15.04
N GLU A 320 5.96 -6.19 15.74
CA GLU A 320 5.96 -6.39 17.21
C GLU A 320 6.72 -7.68 17.59
N ARG A 321 6.46 -8.80 16.92
CA ARG A 321 7.19 -10.07 17.14
C ARG A 321 8.68 -9.96 16.80
N ILE A 322 9.01 -9.24 15.72
CA ILE A 322 10.42 -9.01 15.34
C ILE A 322 11.12 -8.17 16.42
N TRP A 323 10.49 -7.09 16.88
CA TRP A 323 11.10 -6.22 17.90
C TRP A 323 11.23 -6.92 19.25
N GLN A 324 10.27 -7.77 19.64
CA GLN A 324 10.40 -8.61 20.82
C GLN A 324 11.66 -9.49 20.75
N LEU A 325 11.93 -10.08 19.57
CA LEU A 325 13.14 -10.87 19.38
C LEU A 325 14.42 -10.02 19.37
N LEU A 326 14.42 -8.87 18.71
CA LEU A 326 15.58 -7.99 18.60
C LEU A 326 15.92 -7.27 19.92
N ASP A 327 14.92 -7.06 20.78
CA ASP A 327 15.08 -6.42 22.09
C ASP A 327 15.43 -7.45 23.20
N GLU A 328 15.43 -8.77 22.89
CA GLU A 328 15.80 -9.81 23.84
C GLU A 328 17.28 -9.67 24.23
N PRO A 329 17.59 -9.60 25.54
CA PRO A 329 18.97 -9.40 25.97
C PRO A 329 19.85 -10.63 25.70
N LEU A 330 21.05 -10.39 25.22
CA LEU A 330 22.07 -11.43 25.08
C LEU A 330 22.67 -11.74 26.46
N HIS A 331 22.26 -12.88 27.04
CA HIS A 331 22.73 -13.31 28.36
C HIS A 331 24.21 -13.75 28.31
N ILE A 332 24.68 -14.32 27.19
CA ILE A 332 26.05 -14.76 27.01
C ILE A 332 26.83 -13.68 26.26
N ARG A 333 27.80 -13.08 26.92
CA ARG A 333 28.70 -12.10 26.29
C ARG A 333 30.11 -12.65 26.27
N SER A 334 30.78 -12.50 25.12
CA SER A 334 32.19 -12.85 25.02
C SER A 334 33.03 -11.97 25.92
N GLY A 335 33.92 -12.57 26.71
CA GLY A 335 34.90 -11.85 27.50
C GLY A 335 36.06 -11.33 26.64
N ASN A 336 36.81 -10.35 27.16
CA ASN A 336 38.00 -9.80 26.52
C ASN A 336 39.31 -10.58 26.85
N ALA A 337 39.22 -11.63 27.69
CA ALA A 337 40.37 -12.42 28.07
C ALA A 337 40.84 -13.26 26.88
N ARG A 338 42.13 -13.17 26.57
CA ARG A 338 42.79 -14.05 25.61
C ARG A 338 43.34 -15.28 26.31
N LEU A 339 42.93 -16.45 25.85
CA LEU A 339 43.53 -17.68 26.33
C LEU A 339 45.03 -17.78 25.90
N PRO A 340 45.92 -18.25 26.77
CA PRO A 340 47.32 -18.47 26.39
C PRO A 340 47.39 -19.55 25.30
N GLN A 341 48.38 -19.41 24.38
CA GLN A 341 48.66 -20.38 23.32
C GLN A 341 49.42 -21.60 23.89
N ALA A 342 48.87 -22.24 24.91
CA ALA A 342 49.45 -23.41 25.53
C ALA A 342 48.36 -24.48 25.67
N PRO A 343 48.74 -25.77 25.88
CA PRO A 343 47.76 -26.79 26.20
C PRO A 343 46.94 -26.38 27.40
N LEU A 344 45.60 -26.28 27.27
CA LEU A 344 44.70 -25.85 28.31
C LEU A 344 44.04 -27.07 28.94
N GLY A 345 44.07 -27.12 30.27
CA GLY A 345 43.26 -28.08 31.05
C GLY A 345 41.86 -27.49 31.30
N LEU A 346 40.82 -28.30 31.16
CA LEU A 346 39.45 -27.96 31.52
C LEU A 346 39.11 -28.66 32.85
N ARG A 347 38.69 -27.89 33.84
CA ARG A 347 38.20 -28.40 35.12
C ARG A 347 36.80 -27.88 35.37
N LEU A 348 35.85 -28.79 35.51
CA LEU A 348 34.47 -28.50 35.84
C LEU A 348 34.26 -28.71 37.34
N GLU A 349 33.90 -27.65 38.05
CA GLU A 349 33.64 -27.73 39.49
C GLU A 349 32.21 -27.21 39.77
N GLY A 350 31.39 -28.03 40.42
CA GLY A 350 30.02 -27.63 40.83
C GLY A 350 29.04 -27.40 39.70
N VAL A 351 29.22 -28.05 38.55
CA VAL A 351 28.30 -27.95 37.39
C VAL A 351 27.24 -29.03 37.56
N SER A 352 25.97 -28.61 37.69
CA SER A 352 24.80 -29.48 37.72
C SER A 352 24.02 -29.43 36.40
#